data_dd78b3340b66ec35340e462fb1f79718
#
_entry.id   dd78b3340b66ec35340e462fb1f79718
#
_cell.length_a   1.000
_cell.length_b   1.000
_cell.length_c   1.000
_cell.angle_alpha   90.00
_cell.angle_beta   90.00
_cell.angle_gamma   90.00
#
_symmetry.space_group_name_H-M   'P 1'
#
loop_
_entity.id
_entity.type
_entity.pdbx_description
1 polymer ?
#
loop_
_entity_poly.entity_id
_entity_poly.type
_entity_poly.pdbx_seq_one_letter_code
_entity_poly.pdbx_strand_id
1 'polypeptide(L)'
;MDQRLKQAELFLLDMDGTIYLEDKALDGAVEAIKKLKSQNKKICYLTNNSSKSAEQYLIKLKNLGFDARLEEILTSGIVAADYISRFYKNKSIYLFGTDELKKEFLANGLNLTEDNPDLVVIGFHTKMTYAELDLACKFIRQGKTFFATHPDKNCPARDGFMPDVGSFLSLIYTSTGRRPSKIFGKPYKYMVNYLNKKYSATPSKIAMVGDRLSTDIKFANKFGMISVLVLSGETDEEMLANSSIKPALVFDSIKQMADML
;
A
#
# COMPACT_ATOMS: atom_id res chain seq x y z
N MET A 1 -10.79 -6.17 -27.17
CA MET A 1 -10.35 -5.02 -26.37
C MET A 1 -11.43 -4.73 -25.33
N ASP A 2 -11.11 -4.78 -24.03
CA ASP A 2 -12.12 -4.60 -22.98
C ASP A 2 -12.49 -3.12 -22.85
N GLN A 3 -13.75 -2.80 -23.08
CA GLN A 3 -14.26 -1.42 -23.05
C GLN A 3 -14.12 -0.79 -21.66
N ARG A 4 -14.15 -1.59 -20.58
CA ARG A 4 -14.01 -1.10 -19.20
C ARG A 4 -12.66 -0.42 -18.98
N LEU A 5 -11.58 -1.01 -19.49
CA LEU A 5 -10.23 -0.45 -19.33
C LEU A 5 -10.08 0.88 -20.07
N LYS A 6 -10.68 1.01 -21.25
CA LYS A 6 -10.72 2.29 -21.99
C LYS A 6 -11.48 3.39 -21.26
N GLN A 7 -12.55 3.03 -20.55
CA GLN A 7 -13.39 3.96 -19.79
C GLN A 7 -12.78 4.33 -18.43
N ALA A 8 -11.75 3.61 -17.99
CA ALA A 8 -11.04 3.95 -16.75
C ALA A 8 -10.40 5.35 -16.87
N GLU A 9 -10.63 6.19 -15.86
CA GLU A 9 -10.12 7.56 -15.78
C GLU A 9 -8.91 7.66 -14.83
N LEU A 10 -8.87 6.78 -13.80
CA LEU A 10 -7.82 6.70 -12.80
C LEU A 10 -7.24 5.29 -12.77
N PHE A 11 -5.92 5.21 -12.89
CA PHE A 11 -5.15 3.97 -12.73
C PHE A 11 -4.42 4.01 -11.38
N LEU A 12 -4.80 3.13 -10.48
CA LEU A 12 -4.05 2.85 -9.26
C LEU A 12 -3.06 1.75 -9.61
N LEU A 13 -1.79 2.07 -9.57
CA LEU A 13 -0.70 1.15 -9.93
C LEU A 13 -0.02 0.70 -8.64
N ASP A 14 -0.10 -0.58 -8.32
CA ASP A 14 0.85 -1.12 -7.36
C ASP A 14 2.27 -0.96 -7.89
N MET A 15 3.27 -1.06 -7.03
CA MET A 15 4.64 -0.72 -7.42
C MET A 15 5.53 -1.96 -7.54
N ASP A 16 5.88 -2.58 -6.43
CA ASP A 16 6.75 -3.77 -6.43
C ASP A 16 6.05 -4.97 -7.09
N GLY A 17 6.69 -5.58 -8.09
CA GLY A 17 6.10 -6.67 -8.87
C GLY A 17 5.16 -6.24 -10.01
N THR A 18 4.75 -4.95 -10.04
CA THR A 18 3.81 -4.41 -11.01
C THR A 18 4.47 -3.48 -12.03
N ILE A 19 5.28 -2.51 -11.57
CA ILE A 19 5.96 -1.54 -12.44
C ILE A 19 7.48 -1.60 -12.32
N TYR A 20 7.99 -2.11 -11.23
CA TYR A 20 9.41 -2.39 -11.02
C TYR A 20 9.57 -3.61 -10.11
N LEU A 21 10.74 -4.22 -10.13
CA LEU A 21 11.17 -5.20 -9.14
C LEU A 21 12.50 -4.72 -8.57
N GLU A 22 12.58 -4.57 -7.24
CA GLU A 22 13.74 -3.98 -6.55
C GLU A 22 14.11 -2.61 -7.17
N ASP A 23 15.32 -2.48 -7.72
CA ASP A 23 15.85 -1.25 -8.29
C ASP A 23 15.87 -1.26 -9.83
N LYS A 24 15.01 -2.08 -10.46
CA LYS A 24 14.89 -2.19 -11.91
C LYS A 24 13.44 -2.06 -12.36
N ALA A 25 13.16 -1.13 -13.28
CA ALA A 25 11.87 -1.04 -13.94
C ALA A 25 11.60 -2.34 -14.73
N LEU A 26 10.35 -2.82 -14.67
CA LEU A 26 9.92 -3.94 -15.50
C LEU A 26 9.88 -3.53 -16.98
N ASP A 27 10.11 -4.49 -17.88
CA ASP A 27 10.19 -4.24 -19.31
C ASP A 27 8.93 -3.55 -19.83
N GLY A 28 9.12 -2.40 -20.49
CA GLY A 28 8.06 -1.56 -21.04
C GLY A 28 7.14 -0.87 -20.05
N ALA A 29 7.42 -0.94 -18.72
CA ALA A 29 6.58 -0.30 -17.72
C ALA A 29 6.63 1.23 -17.81
N VAL A 30 7.79 1.81 -18.11
CA VAL A 30 7.96 3.26 -18.28
C VAL A 30 7.14 3.75 -19.46
N GLU A 31 7.21 3.06 -20.60
CA GLU A 31 6.47 3.37 -21.83
C GLU A 31 4.96 3.21 -21.62
N ALA A 32 4.56 2.16 -20.90
CA ALA A 32 3.15 1.93 -20.56
C ALA A 32 2.55 3.11 -19.78
N ILE A 33 3.27 3.61 -18.78
CA ILE A 33 2.81 4.75 -17.98
C ILE A 33 2.82 6.05 -18.81
N LYS A 34 3.82 6.27 -19.67
CA LYS A 34 3.82 7.39 -20.61
C LYS A 34 2.61 7.35 -21.54
N LYS A 35 2.27 6.15 -22.07
CA LYS A 35 1.09 5.96 -22.92
C LYS A 35 -0.21 6.28 -22.17
N LEU A 36 -0.39 5.80 -20.94
CA LEU A 36 -1.54 6.12 -20.11
C LEU A 36 -1.68 7.65 -19.91
N LYS A 37 -0.58 8.33 -19.54
CA LYS A 37 -0.58 9.78 -19.35
C LYS A 37 -0.88 10.53 -20.64
N SER A 38 -0.37 10.09 -21.80
CA SER A 38 -0.66 10.73 -23.12
C SER A 38 -2.14 10.63 -23.51
N GLN A 39 -2.86 9.64 -22.96
CA GLN A 39 -4.30 9.47 -23.12
C GLN A 39 -5.11 10.18 -22.01
N ASN A 40 -4.50 11.14 -21.28
CA ASN A 40 -5.12 11.88 -20.18
C ASN A 40 -5.63 11.00 -19.02
N LYS A 41 -5.06 9.80 -18.83
CA LYS A 41 -5.38 8.96 -17.68
C LYS A 41 -4.65 9.49 -16.43
N LYS A 42 -5.36 9.59 -15.33
CA LYS A 42 -4.77 9.92 -14.03
C LYS A 42 -4.04 8.70 -13.48
N ILE A 43 -2.88 8.91 -12.89
CA ILE A 43 -2.06 7.85 -12.29
C ILE A 43 -1.95 8.08 -10.78
N CYS A 44 -2.03 7.00 -10.01
CA CYS A 44 -1.67 6.96 -8.61
C CYS A 44 -0.78 5.74 -8.35
N TYR A 45 0.47 5.97 -7.98
CA TYR A 45 1.39 4.93 -7.51
C TYR A 45 1.01 4.56 -6.08
N LEU A 46 0.46 3.37 -5.88
CA LEU A 46 -0.20 2.96 -4.66
C LEU A 46 0.50 1.78 -4.01
N THR A 47 1.07 1.96 -2.82
CA THR A 47 1.74 0.89 -2.10
C THR A 47 1.22 0.71 -0.67
N ASN A 48 1.22 -0.55 -0.20
CA ASN A 48 1.02 -0.86 1.21
C ASN A 48 2.27 -0.58 2.05
N ASN A 49 3.45 -0.59 1.44
CA ASN A 49 4.70 -0.41 2.16
C ASN A 49 4.79 0.98 2.81
N SER A 50 4.89 0.99 4.14
CA SER A 50 4.98 2.21 4.97
C SER A 50 6.39 2.49 5.49
N SER A 51 7.41 1.74 5.06
CA SER A 51 8.78 1.93 5.54
C SER A 51 9.51 3.11 4.92
N LYS A 52 8.98 3.65 3.80
CA LYS A 52 9.54 4.78 3.05
C LYS A 52 8.52 5.89 2.91
N SER A 53 8.99 7.14 2.85
CA SER A 53 8.13 8.29 2.57
C SER A 53 7.80 8.41 1.08
N ALA A 54 6.79 9.24 0.74
CA ALA A 54 6.44 9.54 -0.65
C ALA A 54 7.61 10.18 -1.42
N GLU A 55 8.42 11.02 -0.77
CA GLU A 55 9.61 11.63 -1.36
C GLU A 55 10.67 10.59 -1.75
N GLN A 56 10.89 9.60 -0.89
CA GLN A 56 11.82 8.50 -1.20
C GLN A 56 11.31 7.66 -2.37
N TYR A 57 10.01 7.39 -2.43
CA TYR A 57 9.41 6.71 -3.59
C TYR A 57 9.49 7.57 -4.85
N LEU A 58 9.31 8.90 -4.76
CA LEU A 58 9.47 9.80 -5.90
C LEU A 58 10.89 9.74 -6.46
N ILE A 59 11.91 9.80 -5.60
CA ILE A 59 13.32 9.67 -6.02
C ILE A 59 13.54 8.31 -6.70
N LYS A 60 13.05 7.21 -6.09
CA LYS A 60 13.15 5.87 -6.67
C LYS A 60 12.51 5.80 -8.05
N LEU A 61 11.26 6.25 -8.19
CA LEU A 61 10.53 6.22 -9.46
C LEU A 61 11.23 7.05 -10.54
N LYS A 62 11.74 8.23 -10.21
CA LYS A 62 12.52 9.05 -11.16
C LYS A 62 13.82 8.38 -11.60
N ASN A 63 14.54 7.77 -10.67
CA ASN A 63 15.77 7.03 -11.00
C ASN A 63 15.50 5.83 -11.91
N LEU A 64 14.30 5.23 -11.81
CA LEU A 64 13.84 4.15 -12.69
C LEU A 64 13.28 4.65 -14.03
N GLY A 65 13.27 5.97 -14.29
CA GLY A 65 12.82 6.58 -15.54
C GLY A 65 11.33 6.90 -15.61
N PHE A 66 10.58 6.76 -14.51
CA PHE A 66 9.18 7.15 -14.48
C PHE A 66 9.00 8.66 -14.34
N ASP A 67 8.14 9.25 -15.15
CA ASP A 67 7.67 10.63 -14.96
C ASP A 67 6.60 10.65 -13.84
N ALA A 68 7.09 10.65 -12.60
CA ALA A 68 6.24 10.67 -11.41
C ALA A 68 6.27 12.02 -10.71
N ARG A 69 5.14 12.39 -10.08
CA ARG A 69 5.00 13.57 -9.24
C ARG A 69 4.65 13.14 -7.82
N LEU A 70 5.02 13.97 -6.84
CA LEU A 70 4.83 13.64 -5.42
C LEU A 70 3.36 13.37 -5.08
N GLU A 71 2.47 14.17 -5.64
CA GLU A 71 1.03 14.03 -5.45
C GLU A 71 0.42 12.77 -6.09
N GLU A 72 1.15 12.09 -6.97
CA GLU A 72 0.73 10.82 -7.57
C GLU A 72 1.09 9.61 -6.69
N ILE A 73 1.85 9.80 -5.60
CA ILE A 73 2.30 8.71 -4.73
C ILE A 73 1.40 8.61 -3.50
N LEU A 74 1.00 7.39 -3.16
CA LEU A 74 0.18 7.10 -2.00
C LEU A 74 0.68 5.85 -1.29
N THR A 75 1.09 5.99 -0.04
CA THR A 75 1.50 4.90 0.85
C THR A 75 0.42 4.61 1.90
N SER A 76 0.45 3.43 2.48
CA SER A 76 -0.43 3.14 3.63
C SER A 76 -0.11 4.01 4.85
N GLY A 77 1.12 4.50 4.97
CA GLY A 77 1.55 5.47 5.99
C GLY A 77 0.81 6.79 5.87
N ILE A 78 0.75 7.38 4.65
CA ILE A 78 0.00 8.61 4.36
C ILE A 78 -1.48 8.45 4.77
N VAL A 79 -2.10 7.34 4.37
CA VAL A 79 -3.51 7.08 4.70
C VAL A 79 -3.72 6.97 6.21
N ALA A 80 -2.79 6.32 6.93
CA ALA A 80 -2.84 6.21 8.37
C ALA A 80 -2.70 7.58 9.04
N ALA A 81 -1.71 8.38 8.63
CA ALA A 81 -1.45 9.71 9.17
C ALA A 81 -2.63 10.69 8.92
N ASP A 82 -3.16 10.76 7.68
CA ASP A 82 -4.37 11.59 7.37
C ASP A 82 -5.57 11.16 8.23
N TYR A 83 -5.82 9.87 8.35
CA TYR A 83 -6.94 9.39 9.15
C TYR A 83 -6.78 9.75 10.63
N ILE A 84 -5.61 9.52 11.19
CA ILE A 84 -5.35 9.76 12.61
C ILE A 84 -5.37 11.26 12.90
N SER A 85 -4.80 12.11 12.06
CA SER A 85 -4.81 13.57 12.23
C SER A 85 -6.23 14.16 12.22
N ARG A 86 -7.16 13.52 11.52
CA ARG A 86 -8.56 13.98 11.44
C ARG A 86 -9.43 13.47 12.58
N PHE A 87 -9.23 12.25 13.04
CA PHE A 87 -10.14 11.60 13.99
C PHE A 87 -9.53 11.39 15.37
N TYR A 88 -8.20 11.56 15.51
CA TYR A 88 -7.44 11.35 16.75
C TYR A 88 -6.43 12.46 17.01
N LYS A 89 -6.70 13.68 16.53
CA LYS A 89 -5.78 14.84 16.51
C LYS A 89 -5.10 15.14 17.87
N ASN A 90 -5.83 14.96 18.96
CA ASN A 90 -5.34 15.29 20.31
C ASN A 90 -4.78 14.07 21.06
N LYS A 91 -4.57 12.96 20.36
CA LYS A 91 -4.07 11.72 20.96
C LYS A 91 -2.56 11.62 20.79
N SER A 92 -1.89 11.21 21.86
CA SER A 92 -0.48 10.86 21.82
C SER A 92 -0.31 9.43 21.26
N ILE A 93 0.73 9.21 20.46
CA ILE A 93 0.90 8.00 19.64
C ILE A 93 2.26 7.39 19.92
N TYR A 94 2.28 6.11 20.28
CA TYR A 94 3.45 5.29 20.10
C TYR A 94 3.46 4.73 18.66
N LEU A 95 4.44 5.14 17.87
CA LEU A 95 4.60 4.69 16.49
C LEU A 95 5.77 3.70 16.39
N PHE A 96 5.42 2.42 16.21
CA PHE A 96 6.38 1.39 15.84
C PHE A 96 6.58 1.43 14.31
N GLY A 97 7.66 2.06 13.85
CA GLY A 97 7.92 2.27 12.44
C GLY A 97 9.27 2.94 12.19
N THR A 98 9.65 3.05 10.93
CA THR A 98 10.90 3.73 10.50
C THR A 98 10.88 5.21 10.84
N ASP A 99 12.06 5.84 10.82
CA ASP A 99 12.18 7.28 11.00
C ASP A 99 11.45 8.08 9.89
N GLU A 100 11.38 7.54 8.69
CA GLU A 100 10.63 8.12 7.57
C GLU A 100 9.13 8.14 7.87
N LEU A 101 8.58 7.05 8.40
CA LEU A 101 7.19 7.02 8.82
C LEU A 101 6.93 7.95 10.01
N LYS A 102 7.87 8.03 10.96
CA LYS A 102 7.80 8.98 12.08
C LYS A 102 7.76 10.43 11.57
N LYS A 103 8.63 10.79 10.62
CA LYS A 103 8.63 12.14 9.99
C LYS A 103 7.30 12.45 9.31
N GLU A 104 6.72 11.50 8.60
CA GLU A 104 5.43 11.67 7.93
C GLU A 104 4.30 11.94 8.95
N PHE A 105 4.28 11.23 10.07
CA PHE A 105 3.32 11.45 11.13
C PHE A 105 3.49 12.84 11.76
N LEU A 106 4.72 13.25 12.07
CA LEU A 106 5.03 14.57 12.61
C LEU A 106 4.63 15.70 11.64
N ALA A 107 4.87 15.53 10.34
CA ALA A 107 4.47 16.49 9.30
C ALA A 107 2.93 16.64 9.20
N ASN A 108 2.17 15.61 9.61
CA ASN A 108 0.71 15.69 9.73
C ASN A 108 0.24 16.25 11.08
N GLY A 109 1.13 16.80 11.90
CA GLY A 109 0.83 17.42 13.19
C GLY A 109 0.45 16.42 14.30
N LEU A 110 0.87 15.16 14.16
CA LEU A 110 0.61 14.11 15.14
C LEU A 110 1.67 14.12 16.25
N ASN A 111 1.23 13.90 17.49
CA ASN A 111 2.10 13.88 18.67
C ASN A 111 2.63 12.47 18.92
N LEU A 112 3.93 12.24 18.71
CA LEU A 112 4.59 10.97 18.98
C LEU A 112 5.22 10.95 20.38
N THR A 113 5.07 9.82 21.09
CA THR A 113 5.64 9.64 22.44
C THR A 113 5.97 8.16 22.70
N GLU A 114 6.96 7.94 23.53
CA GLU A 114 7.29 6.62 24.11
C GLU A 114 6.81 6.50 25.57
N ASP A 115 6.24 7.57 26.11
CA ASP A 115 5.71 7.60 27.47
C ASP A 115 4.18 7.65 27.45
N ASN A 116 3.55 6.58 27.96
CA ASN A 116 2.11 6.44 28.17
C ASN A 116 1.22 6.95 27.02
N PRO A 117 1.36 6.43 25.78
CA PRO A 117 0.57 6.87 24.64
C PRO A 117 -0.91 6.56 24.80
N ASP A 118 -1.76 7.35 24.13
CA ASP A 118 -3.20 7.04 23.99
C ASP A 118 -3.44 5.92 22.97
N LEU A 119 -2.59 5.82 21.97
CA LEU A 119 -2.76 5.01 20.77
C LEU A 119 -1.41 4.41 20.33
N VAL A 120 -1.44 3.18 19.83
CA VAL A 120 -0.29 2.52 19.21
C VAL A 120 -0.53 2.37 17.71
N VAL A 121 0.48 2.64 16.89
CA VAL A 121 0.44 2.37 15.44
C VAL A 121 1.60 1.46 15.07
N ILE A 122 1.28 0.37 14.37
CA ILE A 122 2.25 -0.61 13.87
C ILE A 122 2.44 -0.36 12.37
N GLY A 123 3.63 0.08 12.00
CA GLY A 123 4.09 0.23 10.63
C GLY A 123 5.17 -0.76 10.25
N PHE A 124 5.59 -0.75 8.98
CA PHE A 124 6.68 -1.59 8.51
C PHE A 124 8.02 -1.04 9.02
N HIS A 125 8.64 -1.74 9.96
CA HIS A 125 9.86 -1.33 10.63
C HIS A 125 11.04 -2.25 10.29
N THR A 126 11.80 -1.87 9.27
CA THR A 126 12.91 -2.70 8.74
C THR A 126 14.18 -2.72 9.61
N LYS A 127 14.24 -1.86 10.63
CA LYS A 127 15.37 -1.75 11.57
C LYS A 127 14.92 -1.82 13.03
N MET A 128 13.81 -2.51 13.30
CA MET A 128 13.24 -2.62 14.63
C MET A 128 14.22 -3.22 15.62
N THR A 129 14.15 -2.76 16.87
CA THR A 129 14.80 -3.39 18.01
C THR A 129 13.80 -4.21 18.82
N TYR A 130 14.30 -5.17 19.59
CA TYR A 130 13.46 -5.92 20.53
C TYR A 130 12.77 -5.01 21.54
N ALA A 131 13.47 -3.97 22.01
CA ALA A 131 12.94 -3.02 23.00
C ALA A 131 11.72 -2.24 22.45
N GLU A 132 11.77 -1.79 21.20
CA GLU A 132 10.64 -1.11 20.55
C GLU A 132 9.44 -2.04 20.39
N LEU A 133 9.67 -3.31 20.01
CA LEU A 133 8.61 -4.30 19.87
C LEU A 133 7.99 -4.66 21.23
N ASP A 134 8.81 -4.84 22.27
CA ASP A 134 8.32 -5.10 23.63
C ASP A 134 7.50 -3.93 24.17
N LEU A 135 7.94 -2.69 23.93
CA LEU A 135 7.21 -1.49 24.33
C LEU A 135 5.84 -1.40 23.63
N ALA A 136 5.77 -1.70 22.33
CA ALA A 136 4.51 -1.82 21.61
C ALA A 136 3.57 -2.85 22.26
N CYS A 137 4.09 -4.05 22.52
CA CYS A 137 3.34 -5.13 23.16
C CYS A 137 2.88 -4.76 24.58
N LYS A 138 3.72 -4.06 25.37
CA LYS A 138 3.39 -3.55 26.71
C LYS A 138 2.18 -2.63 26.67
N PHE A 139 2.19 -1.62 25.81
CA PHE A 139 1.06 -0.69 25.67
C PHE A 139 -0.22 -1.39 25.21
N ILE A 140 -0.10 -2.32 24.26
CA ILE A 140 -1.24 -3.11 23.77
C ILE A 140 -1.82 -3.99 24.89
N ARG A 141 -0.98 -4.63 25.73
CA ARG A 141 -1.43 -5.39 26.93
C ARG A 141 -2.12 -4.50 27.97
N GLN A 142 -1.69 -3.27 28.11
CA GLN A 142 -2.33 -2.27 29.01
C GLN A 142 -3.70 -1.78 28.49
N GLY A 143 -4.17 -2.29 27.35
CA GLY A 143 -5.48 -1.95 26.80
C GLY A 143 -5.47 -0.80 25.83
N LYS A 144 -4.33 -0.22 25.48
CA LYS A 144 -4.27 0.85 24.48
C LYS A 144 -4.85 0.37 23.16
N THR A 145 -5.62 1.21 22.50
CA THR A 145 -6.11 0.94 21.13
C THR A 145 -4.93 0.93 20.20
N PHE A 146 -4.89 -0.03 19.24
CA PHE A 146 -3.83 -0.01 18.25
C PHE A 146 -4.35 -0.21 16.84
N PHE A 147 -3.60 0.34 15.89
CA PHE A 147 -3.83 0.32 14.45
C PHE A 147 -2.62 -0.27 13.73
N ALA A 148 -2.81 -0.63 12.46
CA ALA A 148 -1.73 -1.07 11.59
C ALA A 148 -1.81 -0.34 10.24
N THR A 149 -0.66 -0.08 9.63
CA THR A 149 -0.61 0.58 8.33
C THR A 149 -1.13 -0.32 7.21
N HIS A 150 -0.86 -1.64 7.26
CA HIS A 150 -1.30 -2.61 6.25
C HIS A 150 -1.23 -4.06 6.79
N PRO A 151 -1.79 -5.04 6.07
CA PRO A 151 -1.88 -6.42 6.55
C PRO A 151 -0.84 -7.37 5.96
N ASP A 152 0.05 -6.92 5.07
CA ASP A 152 0.92 -7.78 4.28
C ASP A 152 1.87 -8.56 5.19
N LYS A 153 1.93 -9.87 4.99
CA LYS A 153 2.77 -10.76 5.82
C LYS A 153 4.23 -10.68 5.43
N ASN A 154 4.47 -10.50 4.14
CA ASN A 154 5.78 -10.48 3.54
C ASN A 154 5.95 -9.29 2.60
N CYS A 155 7.17 -8.76 2.55
CA CYS A 155 7.63 -7.82 1.54
C CYS A 155 8.66 -8.53 0.66
N PRO A 156 8.60 -8.45 -0.68
CA PRO A 156 9.62 -8.98 -1.57
C PRO A 156 11.01 -8.41 -1.22
N ALA A 157 12.02 -9.26 -1.28
CA ALA A 157 13.40 -8.92 -1.07
C ALA A 157 14.29 -9.74 -2.02
N ARG A 158 15.53 -9.31 -2.20
CA ARG A 158 16.48 -9.88 -3.15
C ARG A 158 16.63 -11.40 -3.02
N ASP A 159 16.64 -11.90 -1.79
CA ASP A 159 16.87 -13.31 -1.49
C ASP A 159 15.57 -14.01 -1.00
N GLY A 160 14.39 -13.55 -1.48
CA GLY A 160 13.09 -14.12 -1.11
C GLY A 160 12.15 -13.10 -0.48
N PHE A 161 11.78 -13.28 0.79
CA PHE A 161 10.78 -12.43 1.46
C PHE A 161 11.25 -11.97 2.83
N MET A 162 10.99 -10.70 3.15
CA MET A 162 11.15 -10.16 4.50
C MET A 162 9.80 -10.21 5.25
N PRO A 163 9.79 -10.52 6.57
CA PRO A 163 8.60 -10.34 7.40
C PRO A 163 8.12 -8.89 7.37
N ASP A 164 6.82 -8.69 7.13
CA ASP A 164 6.20 -7.37 7.06
C ASP A 164 5.16 -7.20 8.18
N VAL A 165 4.38 -6.13 8.18
CA VAL A 165 3.44 -5.74 9.24
C VAL A 165 2.51 -6.88 9.63
N GLY A 166 1.98 -7.66 8.68
CA GLY A 166 1.12 -8.81 8.97
C GLY A 166 1.81 -9.88 9.83
N SER A 167 3.11 -10.08 9.63
CA SER A 167 3.93 -10.98 10.48
C SER A 167 4.13 -10.39 11.87
N PHE A 168 4.38 -9.07 11.98
CA PHE A 168 4.43 -8.38 13.27
C PHE A 168 3.09 -8.46 14.02
N LEU A 169 1.98 -8.31 13.30
CA LEU A 169 0.63 -8.46 13.90
C LEU A 169 0.38 -9.88 14.41
N SER A 170 0.92 -10.91 13.74
CA SER A 170 0.84 -12.29 14.21
C SER A 170 1.63 -12.50 15.48
N LEU A 171 2.86 -11.97 15.56
CA LEU A 171 3.69 -11.97 16.77
C LEU A 171 3.01 -11.22 17.91
N ILE A 172 2.51 -10.01 17.66
CA ILE A 172 1.81 -9.18 18.64
C ILE A 172 0.57 -9.92 19.15
N TYR A 173 -0.21 -10.56 18.26
CA TYR A 173 -1.37 -11.35 18.67
C TYR A 173 -0.99 -12.51 19.56
N THR A 174 0.05 -13.27 19.21
CA THR A 174 0.55 -14.38 20.02
C THR A 174 0.98 -13.90 21.42
N SER A 175 1.63 -12.74 21.50
CA SER A 175 2.12 -12.17 22.77
C SER A 175 1.04 -11.51 23.62
N THR A 176 0.00 -10.91 23.01
CA THR A 176 -0.94 -10.01 23.71
C THR A 176 -2.40 -10.48 23.68
N GLY A 177 -2.74 -11.45 22.80
CA GLY A 177 -4.13 -11.88 22.53
C GLY A 177 -4.96 -10.84 21.75
N ARG A 178 -4.37 -9.72 21.31
CA ARG A 178 -5.12 -8.59 20.74
C ARG A 178 -4.84 -8.39 19.24
N ARG A 179 -5.86 -7.89 18.53
CA ARG A 179 -5.80 -7.55 17.11
C ARG A 179 -5.95 -6.05 16.90
N PRO A 180 -5.41 -5.48 15.79
CA PRO A 180 -5.59 -4.06 15.49
C PRO A 180 -7.07 -3.76 15.23
N SER A 181 -7.55 -2.63 15.75
CA SER A 181 -8.92 -2.18 15.52
C SER A 181 -9.11 -1.54 14.13
N LYS A 182 -8.03 -1.11 13.49
CA LYS A 182 -8.00 -0.58 12.13
C LYS A 182 -6.73 -0.99 11.40
N ILE A 183 -6.88 -1.23 10.09
CA ILE A 183 -5.78 -1.46 9.15
C ILE A 183 -6.01 -0.54 7.96
N PHE A 184 -5.02 0.27 7.56
CA PHE A 184 -5.19 1.36 6.60
C PHE A 184 -4.89 1.01 5.15
N GLY A 185 -4.02 0.03 4.90
CA GLY A 185 -3.62 -0.40 3.56
C GLY A 185 -4.69 -1.20 2.80
N LYS A 186 -4.39 -1.55 1.55
CA LYS A 186 -5.19 -2.51 0.77
C LYS A 186 -5.30 -3.85 1.53
N PRO A 187 -6.41 -4.55 1.56
CA PRO A 187 -7.71 -4.28 0.91
C PRO A 187 -8.75 -3.62 1.84
N TYR A 188 -8.35 -2.69 2.70
CA TYR A 188 -9.24 -2.08 3.70
C TYR A 188 -9.82 -0.75 3.25
N LYS A 189 -11.01 -0.41 3.80
CA LYS A 189 -11.84 0.74 3.40
C LYS A 189 -11.17 2.11 3.56
N TYR A 190 -10.20 2.23 4.44
CA TYR A 190 -9.54 3.52 4.71
C TYR A 190 -8.75 4.02 3.50
N MET A 191 -8.15 3.10 2.75
CA MET A 191 -7.45 3.41 1.49
C MET A 191 -8.44 3.98 0.45
N VAL A 192 -9.57 3.31 0.21
CA VAL A 192 -10.56 3.82 -0.77
C VAL A 192 -11.21 5.12 -0.32
N ASN A 193 -11.44 5.31 0.99
CA ASN A 193 -11.97 6.57 1.52
C ASN A 193 -11.01 7.74 1.24
N TYR A 194 -9.70 7.52 1.39
CA TYR A 194 -8.69 8.52 1.06
C TYR A 194 -8.68 8.82 -0.45
N LEU A 195 -8.68 7.77 -1.29
CA LEU A 195 -8.71 7.90 -2.75
C LEU A 195 -9.95 8.67 -3.24
N ASN A 196 -11.14 8.37 -2.70
CA ASN A 196 -12.38 9.08 -3.06
C ASN A 196 -12.29 10.57 -2.71
N LYS A 197 -11.72 10.91 -1.55
CA LYS A 197 -11.50 12.31 -1.15
C LYS A 197 -10.54 13.02 -2.11
N LYS A 198 -9.47 12.32 -2.53
CA LYS A 198 -8.40 12.91 -3.34
C LYS A 198 -8.77 13.06 -4.81
N TYR A 199 -9.43 12.06 -5.39
CA TYR A 199 -9.63 11.96 -6.84
C TYR A 199 -11.09 12.17 -7.28
N SER A 200 -12.07 12.06 -6.36
CA SER A 200 -13.51 12.16 -6.65
C SER A 200 -13.97 11.28 -7.83
N ALA A 201 -13.30 10.12 -8.00
CA ALA A 201 -13.54 9.22 -9.12
C ALA A 201 -14.59 8.16 -8.76
N THR A 202 -15.46 7.82 -9.70
CA THR A 202 -16.42 6.72 -9.55
C THR A 202 -15.67 5.39 -9.57
N PRO A 203 -15.92 4.46 -8.62
CA PRO A 203 -15.20 3.19 -8.55
C PRO A 203 -15.12 2.42 -9.87
N SER A 204 -16.21 2.34 -10.64
CA SER A 204 -16.25 1.65 -11.95
C SER A 204 -15.36 2.30 -13.03
N LYS A 205 -14.85 3.50 -12.78
CA LYS A 205 -13.87 4.20 -13.63
C LYS A 205 -12.46 4.18 -13.08
N ILE A 206 -12.21 3.41 -12.04
CA ILE A 206 -10.91 3.21 -11.43
C ILE A 206 -10.41 1.82 -11.82
N ALA A 207 -9.22 1.72 -12.42
CA ALA A 207 -8.52 0.47 -12.61
C ALA A 207 -7.46 0.31 -11.52
N MET A 208 -7.55 -0.75 -10.72
CA MET A 208 -6.47 -1.17 -9.84
C MET A 208 -5.63 -2.22 -10.55
N VAL A 209 -4.40 -1.88 -10.84
CA VAL A 209 -3.41 -2.75 -11.48
C VAL A 209 -2.44 -3.21 -10.42
N GLY A 210 -2.28 -4.51 -10.25
CA GLY A 210 -1.38 -5.09 -9.27
C GLY A 210 -1.11 -6.56 -9.53
N ASP A 211 -0.12 -7.10 -8.83
CA ASP A 211 0.35 -8.47 -8.99
C ASP A 211 -0.15 -9.41 -7.87
N ARG A 212 -0.86 -8.87 -6.84
CA ARG A 212 -1.28 -9.66 -5.69
C ARG A 212 -2.79 -9.84 -5.60
N LEU A 213 -3.22 -11.11 -5.60
CA LEU A 213 -4.64 -11.46 -5.44
C LEU A 213 -5.20 -11.02 -4.10
N SER A 214 -4.45 -11.22 -3.01
CA SER A 214 -4.90 -11.01 -1.64
C SER A 214 -5.05 -9.54 -1.23
N THR A 215 -4.37 -8.63 -1.90
CA THR A 215 -4.40 -7.19 -1.67
C THR A 215 -5.03 -6.44 -2.82
N ASP A 216 -4.39 -6.36 -3.98
CA ASP A 216 -4.79 -5.51 -5.10
C ASP A 216 -6.11 -5.94 -5.73
N ILE A 217 -6.20 -7.21 -6.11
CA ILE A 217 -7.39 -7.75 -6.78
C ILE A 217 -8.55 -7.80 -5.80
N LYS A 218 -8.30 -8.25 -4.57
CA LYS A 218 -9.32 -8.23 -3.52
C LYS A 218 -9.78 -6.80 -3.20
N PHE A 219 -8.87 -5.82 -3.19
CA PHE A 219 -9.21 -4.41 -2.99
C PHE A 219 -10.14 -3.90 -4.09
N ALA A 220 -9.76 -4.10 -5.35
CA ALA A 220 -10.54 -3.68 -6.49
C ALA A 220 -11.94 -4.31 -6.50
N ASN A 221 -12.02 -5.63 -6.34
CA ASN A 221 -13.29 -6.37 -6.33
C ASN A 221 -14.21 -5.91 -5.19
N LYS A 222 -13.64 -5.72 -4.00
CA LYS A 222 -14.41 -5.31 -2.81
C LYS A 222 -15.06 -3.94 -2.94
N PHE A 223 -14.43 -3.05 -3.69
CA PHE A 223 -14.88 -1.66 -3.80
C PHE A 223 -15.40 -1.28 -5.20
N GLY A 224 -15.68 -2.29 -6.05
CA GLY A 224 -16.31 -2.08 -7.35
C GLY A 224 -15.42 -1.40 -8.39
N MET A 225 -14.10 -1.54 -8.26
CA MET A 225 -13.11 -1.07 -9.24
C MET A 225 -12.86 -2.14 -10.30
N ILE A 226 -12.24 -1.77 -11.40
CA ILE A 226 -11.76 -2.71 -12.41
C ILE A 226 -10.49 -3.35 -11.87
N SER A 227 -10.54 -4.66 -11.56
CA SER A 227 -9.40 -5.41 -11.08
C SER A 227 -8.56 -5.93 -12.23
N VAL A 228 -7.30 -5.51 -12.30
CA VAL A 228 -6.34 -5.88 -13.33
C VAL A 228 -5.16 -6.57 -12.67
N LEU A 229 -5.03 -7.87 -12.91
CA LEU A 229 -3.87 -8.65 -12.47
C LEU A 229 -2.78 -8.59 -13.53
N VAL A 230 -1.54 -8.37 -13.11
CA VAL A 230 -0.34 -8.58 -13.90
C VAL A 230 0.47 -9.74 -13.31
N LEU A 231 0.95 -10.65 -14.18
CA LEU A 231 1.69 -11.85 -13.79
C LEU A 231 3.21 -11.60 -13.68
N SER A 232 3.60 -10.34 -13.58
CA SER A 232 5.01 -9.92 -13.48
C SER A 232 5.60 -9.94 -12.07
N GLY A 233 4.79 -10.30 -11.05
CA GLY A 233 5.19 -10.23 -9.65
C GLY A 233 4.88 -11.51 -8.86
N GLU A 234 4.15 -11.37 -7.73
CA GLU A 234 3.90 -12.46 -6.77
C GLU A 234 3.00 -13.58 -7.32
N THR A 235 1.96 -13.22 -8.08
CA THR A 235 0.97 -14.20 -8.55
C THR A 235 1.40 -14.84 -9.86
N ASP A 236 1.48 -16.16 -9.88
CA ASP A 236 1.65 -16.97 -11.07
C ASP A 236 0.31 -17.58 -11.54
N GLU A 237 0.34 -18.31 -12.66
CA GLU A 237 -0.85 -18.96 -13.25
C GLU A 237 -1.44 -20.03 -12.34
N GLU A 238 -0.62 -20.78 -11.60
CA GLU A 238 -1.07 -21.82 -10.67
C GLU A 238 -1.79 -21.19 -9.47
N MET A 239 -1.23 -20.15 -8.87
CA MET A 239 -1.86 -19.38 -7.81
C MET A 239 -3.18 -18.78 -8.27
N LEU A 240 -3.25 -18.23 -9.48
CA LEU A 240 -4.47 -17.67 -10.05
C LEU A 240 -5.54 -18.75 -10.26
N ALA A 241 -5.15 -19.92 -10.80
CA ALA A 241 -6.06 -21.03 -11.05
C ALA A 241 -6.70 -21.53 -9.73
N ASN A 242 -5.90 -21.65 -8.68
CA ASN A 242 -6.31 -22.17 -7.38
C ASN A 242 -6.99 -21.14 -6.45
N SER A 243 -6.98 -19.84 -6.82
CA SER A 243 -7.54 -18.78 -5.99
C SER A 243 -9.06 -18.65 -6.16
N SER A 244 -9.75 -18.38 -5.07
CA SER A 244 -11.17 -17.93 -5.09
C SER A 244 -11.31 -16.45 -5.48
N ILE A 245 -10.21 -15.68 -5.45
CA ILE A 245 -10.21 -14.26 -5.83
C ILE A 245 -9.91 -14.19 -7.32
N LYS A 246 -10.89 -13.78 -8.13
CA LYS A 246 -10.74 -13.69 -9.58
C LYS A 246 -10.64 -12.23 -10.01
N PRO A 247 -9.62 -11.85 -10.80
CA PRO A 247 -9.52 -10.53 -11.43
C PRO A 247 -10.54 -10.37 -12.56
N ALA A 248 -10.89 -9.13 -12.90
CA ALA A 248 -11.69 -8.83 -14.07
C ALA A 248 -10.89 -8.95 -15.38
N LEU A 249 -9.59 -8.67 -15.31
CA LEU A 249 -8.65 -8.74 -16.42
C LEU A 249 -7.31 -9.31 -15.93
N VAL A 250 -6.63 -10.06 -16.81
CA VAL A 250 -5.29 -10.62 -16.56
C VAL A 250 -4.38 -10.28 -17.75
N PHE A 251 -3.16 -9.85 -17.44
CA PHE A 251 -2.11 -9.57 -18.43
C PHE A 251 -0.77 -10.10 -17.91
N ASP A 252 0.15 -10.41 -18.83
CA ASP A 252 1.49 -10.82 -18.43
C ASP A 252 2.26 -9.66 -17.73
N SER A 253 1.98 -8.42 -18.17
CA SER A 253 2.64 -7.21 -17.64
C SER A 253 1.80 -5.96 -17.86
N ILE A 254 2.19 -4.87 -17.20
CA ILE A 254 1.60 -3.54 -17.43
C ILE A 254 1.81 -3.06 -18.87
N LYS A 255 2.90 -3.49 -19.54
CA LYS A 255 3.14 -3.22 -20.96
C LYS A 255 2.03 -3.80 -21.82
N GLN A 256 1.76 -5.11 -21.68
CA GLN A 256 0.70 -5.79 -22.41
C GLN A 256 -0.67 -5.13 -22.16
N MET A 257 -0.97 -4.77 -20.91
CA MET A 257 -2.19 -4.04 -20.57
C MET A 257 -2.27 -2.70 -21.34
N ALA A 258 -1.20 -1.93 -21.34
CA ALA A 258 -1.17 -0.62 -22.01
C ALA A 258 -1.25 -0.75 -23.54
N ASP A 259 -0.71 -1.81 -24.13
CA ASP A 259 -0.79 -2.06 -25.58
C ASP A 259 -2.23 -2.30 -26.04
N MET A 260 -3.11 -2.74 -25.13
CA MET A 260 -4.54 -2.95 -25.40
C MET A 260 -5.40 -1.66 -25.26
N LEU A 261 -4.81 -0.54 -24.85
CA LEU A 261 -5.43 0.79 -24.76
C LEU A 261 -5.11 1.63 -26.00
#